data_49ae8a81c2c83839130aae55ef539133
#
_entry.id   49ae8a81c2c83839130aae55ef539133
#
_cell.length_a   1.000
_cell.length_b   1.000
_cell.length_c   1.000
_cell.angle_alpha   90.00
_cell.angle_beta   90.00
_cell.angle_gamma   90.00
#
_symmetry.space_group_name_H-M   'P 1'
#
loop_
_entity.id
_entity.type
_entity.pdbx_description
1 polymer ?
#
loop_
_entity_poly.entity_id
_entity_poly.type
_entity_poly.pdbx_seq_one_letter_code
_entity_poly.pdbx_strand_id
1 'polypeptide(L)'
;MDDILIAQDDGERRQPQTRCRGVLAHTADGAQLRIFAGQTLWACGGIGGTYPRSTNFPSLTGDACAIAARHGIALEHMDYVQIHPTSLYSTRPGRAFLISESCRGEGAVLLDASGNRFTDELQPRDVVSAAIYRQMATEGSQFVRLSFANMSKDEITGHFGNIYKRCLEEGFDITHEPIPVVPAQHYFMGGVRVDRNSATDMPGLYAAGETSCNGVHGKNRLASNSLLESLVFAQRAAWDMCRKLGVEAPVAQTYPEQPCGADAQAYKRLCAEAERKTHESATQGEPQTAAHDGLQACVQNAGQSAARTEPRNAGRPDSQTAAQTCVQNPS
;
A
#
# COMPACT_ATOMS: atom_id res chain seq x y z
N MET A 1 14.81 -14.21 -5.38
CA MET A 1 14.62 -15.32 -4.41
C MET A 1 13.90 -16.44 -5.14
N ASP A 2 14.42 -17.66 -5.04
CA ASP A 2 13.89 -18.80 -5.81
C ASP A 2 13.03 -19.73 -4.96
N ASP A 3 13.40 -19.86 -3.67
CA ASP A 3 12.69 -20.70 -2.72
C ASP A 3 13.08 -20.40 -1.26
N ILE A 4 12.45 -21.08 -0.32
CA ILE A 4 12.86 -21.11 1.09
C ILE A 4 13.64 -22.39 1.40
N LEU A 5 14.55 -22.28 2.35
CA LEU A 5 15.22 -23.43 2.97
C LEU A 5 14.35 -23.91 4.12
N ILE A 6 13.97 -25.18 4.11
CA ILE A 6 13.15 -25.80 5.15
C ILE A 6 13.91 -26.91 5.86
N ALA A 7 13.66 -27.09 7.15
CA ALA A 7 14.12 -28.24 7.92
C ALA A 7 12.99 -28.70 8.85
N GLN A 8 13.04 -29.97 9.24
CA GLN A 8 12.19 -30.45 10.32
C GLN A 8 12.78 -29.98 11.65
N ASP A 9 11.93 -29.49 12.53
CA ASP A 9 12.32 -29.13 13.90
C ASP A 9 12.18 -30.38 14.76
N ASP A 10 13.33 -31.01 15.09
CA ASP A 10 13.41 -32.23 15.88
C ASP A 10 13.24 -31.97 17.39
N GLY A 11 12.72 -30.77 17.76
CA GLY A 11 12.45 -30.41 19.13
C GLY A 11 11.47 -31.37 19.83
N GLU A 12 11.45 -31.35 21.18
CA GLU A 12 10.69 -32.22 22.09
C GLU A 12 9.15 -32.27 21.88
N ARG A 13 8.66 -31.82 20.73
CA ARG A 13 7.24 -31.87 20.36
C ARG A 13 6.86 -33.22 19.79
N ARG A 14 5.65 -33.67 20.15
CA ARG A 14 5.08 -34.96 19.73
C ARG A 14 4.95 -35.15 18.18
N GLN A 15 5.14 -34.08 17.38
CA GLN A 15 5.18 -34.16 15.92
C GLN A 15 6.26 -33.19 15.40
N PRO A 16 7.11 -33.65 14.46
CA PRO A 16 8.08 -32.81 13.78
C PRO A 16 7.34 -31.72 13.00
N GLN A 17 7.68 -30.47 13.24
CA GLN A 17 7.12 -29.33 12.53
C GLN A 17 8.11 -28.79 11.52
N THR A 18 7.69 -28.68 10.27
CA THR A 18 8.49 -28.03 9.22
C THR A 18 8.70 -26.57 9.55
N ARG A 19 9.94 -26.08 9.40
CA ARG A 19 10.34 -24.72 9.74
C ARG A 19 11.16 -24.09 8.62
N CYS A 20 10.94 -22.80 8.35
CA CYS A 20 11.83 -22.00 7.51
C CYS A 20 13.17 -21.76 8.23
N ARG A 21 14.27 -21.97 7.51
CA ARG A 21 15.65 -21.80 7.96
C ARG A 21 16.45 -20.84 7.07
N GLY A 22 15.78 -20.11 6.19
CA GLY A 22 16.42 -19.17 5.28
C GLY A 22 15.87 -19.23 3.88
N VAL A 23 16.64 -18.74 2.93
CA VAL A 23 16.22 -18.61 1.53
C VAL A 23 17.26 -19.18 0.58
N LEU A 24 16.75 -19.64 -0.56
CA LEU A 24 17.52 -19.98 -1.74
C LEU A 24 17.40 -18.82 -2.74
N ALA A 25 18.51 -18.37 -3.28
CA ALA A 25 18.57 -17.28 -4.25
C ALA A 25 19.65 -17.55 -5.31
N HIS A 26 19.64 -16.76 -6.38
CA HIS A 26 20.70 -16.71 -7.38
C HIS A 26 21.31 -15.32 -7.44
N THR A 27 22.60 -15.25 -7.68
CA THR A 27 23.30 -14.02 -8.07
C THR A 27 23.02 -13.65 -9.52
N ALA A 28 23.40 -12.46 -9.94
CA ALA A 28 23.21 -12.01 -11.32
C ALA A 28 23.96 -12.85 -12.35
N ASP A 29 25.07 -13.48 -11.95
CA ASP A 29 25.87 -14.41 -12.76
C ASP A 29 25.37 -15.87 -12.70
N GLY A 30 24.25 -16.11 -12.01
CA GLY A 30 23.60 -17.42 -11.95
C GLY A 30 24.08 -18.34 -10.85
N ALA A 31 25.01 -17.92 -9.99
CA ALA A 31 25.47 -18.76 -8.88
C ALA A 31 24.39 -18.90 -7.80
N GLN A 32 24.13 -20.12 -7.35
CA GLN A 32 23.15 -20.41 -6.32
C GLN A 32 23.67 -20.02 -4.93
N LEU A 33 22.85 -19.30 -4.18
CA LEU A 33 23.12 -18.89 -2.81
C LEU A 33 22.14 -19.55 -1.84
N ARG A 34 22.66 -20.17 -0.78
CA ARG A 34 21.88 -20.65 0.37
C ARG A 34 22.15 -19.71 1.54
N ILE A 35 21.14 -18.93 1.93
CA ILE A 35 21.25 -17.98 3.04
C ILE A 35 20.48 -18.54 4.22
N PHE A 36 21.20 -18.98 5.25
CA PHE A 36 20.59 -19.53 6.46
C PHE A 36 20.25 -18.42 7.44
N ALA A 37 19.07 -18.52 8.07
CA ALA A 37 18.58 -17.56 9.03
C ALA A 37 17.74 -18.23 10.12
N GLY A 38 17.81 -17.71 11.35
CA GLY A 38 16.95 -18.14 12.45
C GLY A 38 15.49 -17.71 12.25
N GLN A 39 15.28 -16.56 11.62
CA GLN A 39 13.99 -16.02 11.20
C GLN A 39 14.14 -15.37 9.82
N THR A 40 13.11 -15.46 9.00
CA THR A 40 13.07 -14.89 7.65
C THR A 40 11.84 -13.99 7.52
N LEU A 41 12.01 -12.78 6.97
CA LEU A 41 10.91 -11.86 6.68
C LEU A 41 10.82 -11.62 5.17
N TRP A 42 9.67 -11.93 4.58
CA TRP A 42 9.36 -11.58 3.20
C TRP A 42 8.79 -10.16 3.11
N ALA A 43 9.43 -9.33 2.27
CA ALA A 43 8.99 -7.98 1.91
C ALA A 43 9.14 -7.78 0.39
N CYS A 44 8.64 -8.74 -0.38
CA CYS A 44 8.88 -8.88 -1.82
C CYS A 44 7.90 -8.06 -2.67
N GLY A 45 6.96 -7.33 -2.05
CA GLY A 45 5.88 -6.64 -2.76
C GLY A 45 4.78 -7.59 -3.24
N GLY A 46 3.89 -7.07 -4.08
CA GLY A 46 2.70 -7.78 -4.55
C GLY A 46 2.86 -8.45 -5.92
N ILE A 47 1.76 -8.48 -6.66
CA ILE A 47 1.61 -9.17 -7.95
C ILE A 47 1.48 -8.23 -9.14
N GLY A 48 1.67 -6.92 -8.93
CA GLY A 48 1.31 -5.89 -9.91
C GLY A 48 2.02 -6.00 -11.26
N GLY A 49 3.25 -6.56 -11.29
CA GLY A 49 4.01 -6.78 -12.51
C GLY A 49 3.41 -7.83 -13.46
N THR A 50 2.45 -8.63 -13.00
CA THR A 50 1.73 -9.62 -13.82
C THR A 50 0.57 -9.01 -14.62
N TYR A 51 0.22 -7.74 -14.35
CA TYR A 51 -0.87 -7.06 -15.03
C TYR A 51 -0.38 -6.27 -16.25
N PRO A 52 -1.12 -6.28 -17.35
CA PRO A 52 -0.75 -5.55 -18.58
C PRO A 52 -0.61 -4.05 -18.36
N ARG A 53 -1.41 -3.50 -17.43
CA ARG A 53 -1.33 -2.11 -16.99
C ARG A 53 -1.24 -2.06 -15.47
N SER A 54 -0.12 -1.57 -14.96
CA SER A 54 0.14 -1.48 -13.53
C SER A 54 0.97 -0.24 -13.20
N THR A 55 0.69 0.37 -12.08
CA THR A 55 1.54 1.42 -11.49
C THR A 55 2.76 0.84 -10.76
N ASN A 56 2.84 -0.47 -10.63
CA ASN A 56 3.94 -1.20 -10.00
C ASN A 56 5.04 -1.52 -11.01
N PHE A 57 6.22 -1.87 -10.52
CA PHE A 57 7.30 -2.33 -11.37
C PHE A 57 7.02 -3.73 -11.94
N PRO A 58 7.44 -4.03 -13.18
CA PRO A 58 7.25 -5.35 -13.80
C PRO A 58 7.92 -6.49 -13.03
N SER A 59 8.90 -6.19 -12.16
CA SER A 59 9.59 -7.17 -11.31
C SER A 59 8.75 -7.67 -10.13
N LEU A 60 7.59 -7.06 -9.85
CA LEU A 60 6.70 -7.49 -8.77
C LEU A 60 5.76 -8.61 -9.26
N THR A 61 6.29 -9.81 -9.35
CA THR A 61 5.65 -10.96 -10.02
C THR A 61 4.95 -11.93 -9.07
N GLY A 62 4.88 -11.61 -7.77
CA GLY A 62 4.20 -12.46 -6.78
C GLY A 62 4.99 -13.68 -6.35
N ASP A 63 6.31 -13.62 -6.42
CA ASP A 63 7.20 -14.74 -6.12
C ASP A 63 6.95 -15.34 -4.73
N ALA A 64 6.73 -14.51 -3.72
CA ALA A 64 6.42 -14.97 -2.37
C ALA A 64 5.11 -15.78 -2.33
N CYS A 65 4.08 -15.37 -3.07
CA CYS A 65 2.82 -16.12 -3.17
C CYS A 65 3.02 -17.47 -3.87
N ALA A 66 3.83 -17.50 -4.94
CA ALA A 66 4.15 -18.73 -5.64
C ALA A 66 4.94 -19.71 -4.77
N ILE A 67 5.92 -19.22 -3.99
CA ILE A 67 6.69 -20.02 -3.04
C ILE A 67 5.76 -20.50 -1.90
N ALA A 68 4.93 -19.63 -1.35
CA ALA A 68 3.96 -20.00 -0.31
C ALA A 68 3.06 -21.15 -0.77
N ALA A 69 2.51 -21.07 -1.98
CA ALA A 69 1.66 -22.12 -2.54
C ALA A 69 2.40 -23.47 -2.66
N ARG A 70 3.68 -23.45 -3.11
CA ARG A 70 4.48 -24.69 -3.21
C ARG A 70 4.72 -25.36 -1.86
N HIS A 71 4.84 -24.59 -0.80
CA HIS A 71 5.12 -25.10 0.54
C HIS A 71 3.90 -25.24 1.43
N GLY A 72 2.68 -25.03 0.88
CA GLY A 72 1.43 -25.14 1.63
C GLY A 72 1.23 -24.04 2.68
N ILE A 73 1.94 -22.91 2.56
CA ILE A 73 1.78 -21.74 3.41
C ILE A 73 0.49 -21.03 2.98
N ALA A 74 -0.34 -20.66 3.94
CA ALA A 74 -1.65 -20.13 3.65
C ALA A 74 -1.59 -18.78 2.91
N LEU A 75 -2.39 -18.68 1.87
CA LEU A 75 -2.68 -17.46 1.13
C LEU A 75 -4.12 -17.03 1.39
N GLU A 76 -4.36 -15.71 1.45
CA GLU A 76 -5.70 -15.16 1.63
C GLU A 76 -5.99 -14.08 0.59
N HIS A 77 -7.27 -13.98 0.21
CA HIS A 77 -7.81 -12.90 -0.62
C HIS A 77 -7.01 -12.62 -1.90
N MET A 78 -6.61 -13.67 -2.61
CA MET A 78 -5.83 -13.54 -3.85
C MET A 78 -6.56 -12.76 -4.96
N ASP A 79 -7.87 -12.58 -4.82
CA ASP A 79 -8.73 -11.75 -5.68
C ASP A 79 -8.83 -10.28 -5.24
N TYR A 80 -8.25 -9.89 -4.09
CA TYR A 80 -8.33 -8.52 -3.59
C TYR A 80 -7.24 -7.65 -4.23
N VAL A 81 -7.54 -7.16 -5.41
CA VAL A 81 -6.66 -6.29 -6.19
C VAL A 81 -7.31 -4.93 -6.37
N GLN A 82 -6.64 -3.88 -5.94
CA GLN A 82 -7.11 -2.51 -6.12
C GLN A 82 -6.69 -1.98 -7.49
N ILE A 83 -7.67 -1.51 -8.24
CA ILE A 83 -7.48 -0.77 -9.49
C ILE A 83 -7.52 0.72 -9.16
N HIS A 84 -6.51 1.48 -9.62
CA HIS A 84 -6.55 2.94 -9.55
C HIS A 84 -7.25 3.48 -10.80
N PRO A 85 -8.24 4.38 -10.65
CA PRO A 85 -9.04 4.87 -11.79
C PRO A 85 -8.22 5.61 -12.83
N THR A 86 -7.24 6.40 -12.40
CA THR A 86 -6.52 7.34 -13.25
C THR A 86 -5.03 7.07 -13.30
N SER A 87 -4.57 6.39 -14.32
CA SER A 87 -3.18 6.38 -14.76
C SER A 87 -3.08 7.02 -16.14
N LEU A 88 -1.98 7.70 -16.44
CA LEU A 88 -1.76 8.28 -17.74
C LEU A 88 -1.74 7.16 -18.79
N TYR A 89 -2.58 7.28 -19.83
CA TYR A 89 -2.53 6.36 -20.96
C TYR A 89 -1.29 6.66 -21.79
N SER A 90 -0.41 5.68 -21.90
CA SER A 90 0.80 5.75 -22.71
C SER A 90 1.03 4.42 -23.41
N THR A 91 1.58 4.46 -24.62
CA THR A 91 2.05 3.29 -25.36
C THR A 91 3.51 2.93 -25.05
N ARG A 92 4.20 3.75 -24.25
CA ARG A 92 5.58 3.49 -23.82
C ARG A 92 5.62 2.28 -22.89
N PRO A 93 6.61 1.39 -23.04
CA PRO A 93 6.75 0.25 -22.16
C PRO A 93 7.12 0.69 -20.73
N GLY A 94 6.73 -0.13 -19.76
CA GLY A 94 7.04 0.09 -18.35
C GLY A 94 5.79 0.27 -17.48
N ARG A 95 6.00 0.79 -16.28
CA ARG A 95 4.89 0.99 -15.35
C ARG A 95 4.02 2.18 -15.76
N ALA A 96 2.71 2.05 -15.57
CA ALA A 96 1.77 3.14 -15.79
C ALA A 96 2.07 4.30 -14.81
N PHE A 97 2.08 5.53 -15.33
CA PHE A 97 2.28 6.69 -14.49
C PHE A 97 0.99 7.07 -13.77
N LEU A 98 1.06 7.12 -12.45
CA LEU A 98 -0.09 7.43 -11.61
C LEU A 98 -0.46 8.91 -11.69
N ILE A 99 -1.69 9.22 -12.07
CA ILE A 99 -2.31 10.53 -11.85
C ILE A 99 -3.01 10.44 -10.50
N SER A 100 -2.48 11.17 -9.52
CA SER A 100 -2.90 11.10 -8.12
C SER A 100 -4.42 11.30 -7.97
N GLU A 101 -4.99 10.64 -6.98
CA GLU A 101 -6.37 10.84 -6.56
C GLU A 101 -6.64 12.29 -6.14
N SER A 102 -5.63 12.97 -5.56
CA SER A 102 -5.71 14.38 -5.19
C SER A 102 -6.11 15.29 -6.35
N CYS A 103 -5.72 14.95 -7.60
CA CYS A 103 -6.14 15.74 -8.77
C CYS A 103 -7.68 15.78 -8.89
N ARG A 104 -8.36 14.64 -8.69
CA ARG A 104 -9.81 14.55 -8.68
C ARG A 104 -10.41 15.22 -7.45
N GLY A 105 -9.76 15.06 -6.30
CA GLY A 105 -10.15 15.72 -5.04
C GLY A 105 -10.07 17.24 -5.11
N GLU A 106 -9.18 17.80 -5.93
CA GLU A 106 -9.02 19.26 -6.11
C GLU A 106 -9.76 19.81 -7.34
N GLY A 107 -10.56 18.97 -8.03
CA GLY A 107 -11.50 19.47 -9.05
C GLY A 107 -11.25 19.00 -10.49
N ALA A 108 -10.28 18.08 -10.72
CA ALA A 108 -10.15 17.48 -12.03
C ALA A 108 -11.33 16.52 -12.32
N VAL A 109 -11.90 16.58 -13.53
CA VAL A 109 -13.12 15.86 -13.91
C VAL A 109 -12.87 14.87 -15.03
N LEU A 110 -13.61 13.75 -15.03
CA LEU A 110 -13.56 12.72 -16.05
C LEU A 110 -14.56 13.04 -17.17
N LEU A 111 -14.06 13.05 -18.41
CA LEU A 111 -14.82 13.38 -19.60
C LEU A 111 -14.85 12.20 -20.59
N ASP A 112 -15.99 12.05 -21.23
CA ASP A 112 -16.19 11.19 -22.40
C ASP A 112 -15.53 11.76 -23.67
N ALA A 113 -15.68 11.06 -24.81
CA ALA A 113 -15.14 11.51 -26.09
C ALA A 113 -15.76 12.82 -26.56
N SER A 114 -17.00 13.13 -26.15
CA SER A 114 -17.74 14.33 -26.49
C SER A 114 -17.46 15.51 -25.55
N GLY A 115 -16.64 15.29 -24.51
CA GLY A 115 -16.30 16.31 -23.52
C GLY A 115 -17.33 16.45 -22.39
N ASN A 116 -18.23 15.50 -22.22
CA ASN A 116 -19.21 15.51 -21.13
C ASN A 116 -18.68 14.72 -19.94
N ARG A 117 -18.96 15.21 -18.73
CA ARG A 117 -18.72 14.48 -17.48
C ARG A 117 -19.69 13.30 -17.36
N PHE A 118 -19.19 12.10 -17.08
CA PHE A 118 -20.00 10.86 -17.08
C PHE A 118 -20.08 10.15 -15.73
N THR A 119 -19.33 10.61 -14.72
CA THR A 119 -19.31 10.00 -13.38
C THR A 119 -19.00 11.04 -12.31
N ASP A 120 -19.26 10.70 -11.05
CA ASP A 120 -18.73 11.43 -9.91
C ASP A 120 -17.35 10.85 -9.54
N GLU A 121 -16.31 11.66 -9.69
CA GLU A 121 -14.91 11.29 -9.52
C GLU A 121 -14.51 11.05 -8.07
N LEU A 122 -15.33 11.47 -7.11
CA LEU A 122 -15.06 11.33 -5.66
C LEU A 122 -15.61 10.02 -5.08
N GLN A 123 -16.32 9.24 -5.88
CA GLN A 123 -16.74 7.88 -5.50
C GLN A 123 -15.53 6.97 -5.21
N PRO A 124 -15.71 5.85 -4.49
CA PRO A 124 -14.68 4.85 -4.26
C PRO A 124 -13.98 4.40 -5.56
N ARG A 125 -12.71 4.05 -5.46
CA ARG A 125 -11.85 3.70 -6.63
C ARG A 125 -12.44 2.63 -7.53
N ASP A 126 -13.04 1.60 -6.96
CA ASP A 126 -13.69 0.51 -7.67
C ASP A 126 -14.90 1.00 -8.48
N VAL A 127 -15.72 1.89 -7.90
CA VAL A 127 -16.88 2.49 -8.57
C VAL A 127 -16.44 3.35 -9.75
N VAL A 128 -15.46 4.25 -9.53
CA VAL A 128 -14.93 5.13 -10.60
C VAL A 128 -14.26 4.31 -11.70
N SER A 129 -13.46 3.31 -11.33
CA SER A 129 -12.81 2.42 -12.32
C SER A 129 -13.84 1.66 -13.17
N ALA A 130 -14.91 1.15 -12.55
CA ALA A 130 -15.99 0.49 -13.26
C ALA A 130 -16.74 1.45 -14.19
N ALA A 131 -16.95 2.71 -13.78
CA ALA A 131 -17.54 3.74 -14.64
C ALA A 131 -16.65 4.03 -15.85
N ILE A 132 -15.34 4.16 -15.67
CA ILE A 132 -14.38 4.38 -16.76
C ILE A 132 -14.38 3.19 -17.73
N TYR A 133 -14.32 1.95 -17.25
CA TYR A 133 -14.37 0.78 -18.13
C TYR A 133 -15.66 0.70 -18.92
N ARG A 134 -16.82 1.03 -18.33
CA ARG A 134 -18.11 1.09 -19.05
C ARG A 134 -18.07 2.16 -20.13
N GLN A 135 -17.56 3.35 -19.81
CA GLN A 135 -17.47 4.44 -20.78
C GLN A 135 -16.55 4.09 -21.96
N MET A 136 -15.37 3.53 -21.67
CA MET A 136 -14.45 3.04 -22.70
C MET A 136 -15.11 1.99 -23.60
N ALA A 137 -15.86 1.04 -23.03
CA ALA A 137 -16.58 0.02 -23.81
C ALA A 137 -17.68 0.63 -24.68
N THR A 138 -18.42 1.61 -24.17
CA THR A 138 -19.49 2.31 -24.92
C THR A 138 -18.93 3.06 -26.11
N GLU A 139 -17.76 3.68 -25.96
CA GLU A 139 -17.12 4.48 -27.01
C GLU A 139 -16.21 3.66 -27.94
N GLY A 140 -15.91 2.41 -27.60
CA GLY A 140 -14.86 1.63 -28.27
C GLY A 140 -13.47 2.25 -28.11
N SER A 141 -13.25 3.04 -27.04
CA SER A 141 -12.01 3.76 -26.76
C SER A 141 -11.10 2.97 -25.84
N GLN A 142 -9.78 3.24 -25.90
CA GLN A 142 -8.78 2.67 -25.01
C GLN A 142 -8.53 3.51 -23.75
N PHE A 143 -9.12 4.69 -23.64
CA PHE A 143 -8.98 5.62 -22.54
C PHE A 143 -10.19 6.55 -22.44
N VAL A 144 -10.33 7.24 -21.33
CA VAL A 144 -11.18 8.42 -21.16
C VAL A 144 -10.31 9.65 -20.94
N ARG A 145 -10.89 10.83 -20.82
CA ARG A 145 -10.13 12.07 -20.63
C ARG A 145 -10.27 12.58 -19.19
N LEU A 146 -9.19 13.10 -18.63
CA LEU A 146 -9.18 13.82 -17.36
C LEU A 146 -8.86 15.29 -17.64
N SER A 147 -9.75 16.19 -17.28
CA SER A 147 -9.64 17.62 -17.46
C SER A 147 -9.32 18.35 -16.16
N PHE A 148 -8.39 19.28 -16.22
CA PHE A 148 -8.01 20.17 -15.14
C PHE A 148 -8.58 21.60 -15.33
N ALA A 149 -9.56 21.78 -16.23
CA ALA A 149 -10.08 23.10 -16.61
C ALA A 149 -10.71 23.90 -15.43
N ASN A 150 -11.06 23.24 -14.34
CA ASN A 150 -11.59 23.87 -13.12
C ASN A 150 -10.48 24.42 -12.20
N MET A 151 -9.22 24.27 -12.55
CA MET A 151 -8.06 24.65 -11.75
C MET A 151 -7.23 25.69 -12.51
N SER A 152 -6.68 26.66 -11.79
CA SER A 152 -5.74 27.60 -12.36
C SER A 152 -4.40 26.95 -12.66
N LYS A 153 -3.62 27.55 -13.55
CA LYS A 153 -2.25 27.10 -13.87
C LYS A 153 -1.36 27.05 -12.62
N ASP A 154 -1.48 28.04 -11.74
CA ASP A 154 -0.66 28.13 -10.53
C ASP A 154 -1.00 27.02 -9.54
N GLU A 155 -2.28 26.65 -9.38
CA GLU A 155 -2.70 25.48 -8.60
C GLU A 155 -2.16 24.18 -9.19
N ILE A 156 -2.28 23.99 -10.50
CA ILE A 156 -1.78 22.79 -11.18
C ILE A 156 -0.27 22.64 -11.01
N THR A 157 0.49 23.72 -11.28
CA THR A 157 1.96 23.67 -11.22
C THR A 157 2.49 23.64 -9.80
N GLY A 158 1.79 24.26 -8.85
CA GLY A 158 2.16 24.28 -7.43
C GLY A 158 1.85 22.95 -6.72
N HIS A 159 0.64 22.40 -6.91
CA HIS A 159 0.22 21.19 -6.20
C HIS A 159 0.64 19.92 -6.94
N PHE A 160 0.66 19.93 -8.26
CA PHE A 160 0.88 18.75 -9.12
C PHE A 160 2.08 18.87 -10.05
N GLY A 161 3.12 19.65 -9.66
CA GLY A 161 4.27 19.95 -10.50
C GLY A 161 4.95 18.72 -11.12
N ASN A 162 5.05 17.60 -10.40
CA ASN A 162 5.58 16.35 -10.94
C ASN A 162 4.65 15.70 -11.99
N ILE A 163 3.34 15.78 -11.78
CA ILE A 163 2.34 15.27 -12.73
C ILE A 163 2.37 16.15 -13.99
N TYR A 164 2.36 17.47 -13.82
CA TYR A 164 2.46 18.44 -14.91
C TYR A 164 3.68 18.17 -15.78
N LYS A 165 4.87 18.09 -15.15
CA LYS A 165 6.13 17.81 -15.87
C LYS A 165 6.05 16.48 -16.63
N ARG A 166 5.54 15.43 -16.00
CA ARG A 166 5.44 14.11 -16.65
C ARG A 166 4.46 14.11 -17.82
N CYS A 167 3.33 14.82 -17.69
CA CYS A 167 2.38 14.96 -18.81
C CYS A 167 2.99 15.72 -19.98
N LEU A 168 3.75 16.80 -19.72
CA LEU A 168 4.49 17.53 -20.77
C LEU A 168 5.52 16.65 -21.50
N GLU A 169 6.23 15.75 -20.79
CA GLU A 169 7.16 14.78 -21.39
C GLU A 169 6.47 13.78 -22.33
N GLU A 170 5.17 13.54 -22.12
CA GLU A 170 4.31 12.70 -22.98
C GLU A 170 3.57 13.54 -24.06
N GLY A 171 3.79 14.87 -24.10
CA GLY A 171 3.21 15.78 -25.09
C GLY A 171 1.87 16.40 -24.67
N PHE A 172 1.47 16.33 -23.41
CA PHE A 172 0.20 16.87 -22.91
C PHE A 172 0.43 18.05 -21.97
N ASP A 173 -0.12 19.23 -22.29
CA ASP A 173 -0.19 20.37 -21.37
C ASP A 173 -1.52 20.37 -20.62
N ILE A 174 -1.53 19.82 -19.41
CA ILE A 174 -2.73 19.68 -18.56
C ILE A 174 -3.33 21.02 -18.14
N THR A 175 -2.65 22.14 -18.36
CA THR A 175 -3.20 23.48 -18.12
C THR A 175 -4.05 23.99 -19.27
N HIS A 176 -4.02 23.33 -20.43
CA HIS A 176 -4.70 23.74 -21.65
C HIS A 176 -5.59 22.66 -22.25
N GLU A 177 -5.31 21.39 -21.97
CA GLU A 177 -6.02 20.27 -22.59
C GLU A 177 -6.27 19.12 -21.62
N PRO A 178 -7.36 18.34 -21.81
CA PRO A 178 -7.58 17.11 -21.07
C PRO A 178 -6.58 16.03 -21.49
N ILE A 179 -6.14 15.21 -20.51
CA ILE A 179 -5.19 14.12 -20.75
C ILE A 179 -5.89 12.77 -20.84
N PRO A 180 -5.36 11.82 -21.64
CA PRO A 180 -5.88 10.47 -21.69
C PRO A 180 -5.53 9.70 -20.42
N VAL A 181 -6.54 9.13 -19.77
CA VAL A 181 -6.36 8.30 -18.56
C VAL A 181 -7.09 6.97 -18.68
N VAL A 182 -6.55 5.96 -18.01
CA VAL A 182 -7.08 4.60 -18.02
C VAL A 182 -6.86 3.95 -16.64
N PRO A 183 -7.78 3.09 -16.19
CA PRO A 183 -7.56 2.33 -14.96
C PRO A 183 -6.36 1.39 -15.08
N ALA A 184 -5.62 1.26 -13.96
CA ALA A 184 -4.47 0.36 -13.87
C ALA A 184 -4.44 -0.36 -12.53
N GLN A 185 -3.89 -1.56 -12.50
CA GLN A 185 -3.60 -2.23 -11.24
C GLN A 185 -2.68 -1.33 -10.39
N HIS A 186 -2.95 -1.25 -9.08
CA HIS A 186 -2.26 -0.32 -8.22
C HIS A 186 -1.75 -0.94 -6.92
N TYR A 187 -2.55 -1.77 -6.24
CA TYR A 187 -2.18 -2.39 -4.98
C TYR A 187 -2.83 -3.77 -4.83
N PHE A 188 -2.10 -4.68 -4.19
CA PHE A 188 -2.58 -6.02 -3.88
C PHE A 188 -2.84 -6.13 -2.38
N MET A 189 -4.12 -6.31 -1.97
CA MET A 189 -4.52 -6.43 -0.58
C MET A 189 -4.55 -7.86 -0.08
N GLY A 190 -4.50 -8.83 -0.98
CA GLY A 190 -4.33 -10.24 -0.68
C GLY A 190 -2.85 -10.58 -0.42
N GLY A 191 -2.54 -11.87 -0.37
CA GLY A 191 -1.16 -12.35 -0.24
C GLY A 191 -0.96 -13.44 0.79
N VAL A 192 0.24 -13.54 1.32
CA VAL A 192 0.60 -14.50 2.36
C VAL A 192 -0.15 -14.14 3.65
N ARG A 193 -0.97 -15.09 4.14
CA ARG A 193 -1.71 -14.91 5.40
C ARG A 193 -0.75 -14.76 6.57
N VAL A 194 -0.97 -13.74 7.39
CA VAL A 194 -0.16 -13.48 8.58
C VAL A 194 -1.02 -13.15 9.79
N ASP A 195 -0.47 -13.37 10.96
CA ASP A 195 -1.06 -12.92 12.21
C ASP A 195 -0.76 -11.43 12.50
N ARG A 196 -1.22 -10.94 13.65
CA ARG A 196 -0.98 -9.54 14.09
C ARG A 196 0.50 -9.17 14.26
N ASN A 197 1.41 -10.14 14.30
CA ASN A 197 2.85 -9.94 14.39
C ASN A 197 3.56 -10.24 13.06
N SER A 198 2.81 -10.32 11.96
CA SER A 198 3.30 -10.68 10.63
C SER A 198 3.88 -12.10 10.52
N ALA A 199 3.64 -12.97 11.50
CA ALA A 199 4.07 -14.36 11.42
C ALA A 199 3.12 -15.17 10.52
N THR A 200 3.70 -15.97 9.64
CA THR A 200 2.94 -16.95 8.83
C THR A 200 2.64 -18.21 9.66
N ASP A 201 1.90 -19.15 9.08
CA ASP A 201 1.67 -20.48 9.65
C ASP A 201 2.90 -21.40 9.56
N MET A 202 3.94 -21.02 8.80
CA MET A 202 5.24 -21.70 8.79
C MET A 202 6.18 -21.09 9.85
N PRO A 203 6.58 -21.82 10.88
CA PRO A 203 7.53 -21.35 11.87
C PRO A 203 8.82 -20.80 11.24
N GLY A 204 9.32 -19.68 11.76
CA GLY A 204 10.53 -19.05 11.25
C GLY A 204 10.33 -18.17 10.02
N LEU A 205 9.08 -18.06 9.52
CA LEU A 205 8.75 -17.22 8.37
C LEU A 205 7.73 -16.16 8.72
N TYR A 206 7.98 -14.94 8.24
CA TYR A 206 7.17 -13.75 8.36
C TYR A 206 6.94 -13.12 6.99
N ALA A 207 5.88 -12.32 6.87
CA ALA A 207 5.67 -11.48 5.68
C ALA A 207 5.08 -10.13 6.10
N ALA A 208 5.53 -9.03 5.49
CA ALA A 208 5.05 -7.68 5.77
C ALA A 208 4.95 -6.83 4.49
N GLY A 209 4.18 -5.75 4.57
CA GLY A 209 3.85 -4.90 3.43
C GLY A 209 3.00 -5.64 2.39
N GLU A 210 3.03 -5.20 1.15
CA GLU A 210 2.16 -5.72 0.07
C GLU A 210 2.36 -7.22 -0.24
N THR A 211 3.35 -7.86 0.36
CA THR A 211 3.53 -9.32 0.30
C THR A 211 2.52 -10.07 1.17
N SER A 212 2.04 -9.43 2.24
CA SER A 212 1.22 -10.06 3.28
C SER A 212 -0.24 -9.67 3.20
N CYS A 213 -1.12 -10.59 3.58
CA CYS A 213 -2.51 -10.34 3.87
C CYS A 213 -2.71 -10.36 5.39
N ASN A 214 -2.73 -9.19 6.03
CA ASN A 214 -2.98 -8.99 7.46
C ASN A 214 -4.41 -8.54 7.78
N GLY A 215 -5.25 -8.35 6.74
CA GLY A 215 -6.66 -7.99 6.85
C GLY A 215 -6.95 -6.50 7.04
N VAL A 216 -5.94 -5.65 7.28
CA VAL A 216 -6.14 -4.21 7.60
C VAL A 216 -6.83 -3.44 6.47
N HIS A 217 -6.56 -3.80 5.22
CA HIS A 217 -7.09 -3.07 4.06
C HIS A 217 -8.45 -3.56 3.59
N GLY A 218 -8.86 -4.78 3.97
CA GLY A 218 -10.08 -5.37 3.42
C GLY A 218 -10.01 -5.45 1.89
N LYS A 219 -11.16 -5.30 1.24
CA LYS A 219 -11.28 -5.40 -0.22
C LYS A 219 -10.94 -4.11 -0.96
N ASN A 220 -10.89 -2.97 -0.26
CA ASN A 220 -10.65 -1.66 -0.89
C ASN A 220 -9.79 -0.79 0.04
N ARG A 221 -8.49 -0.70 -0.24
CA ARG A 221 -7.52 0.02 0.57
C ARG A 221 -7.74 1.53 0.53
N LEU A 222 -7.75 2.17 1.70
CA LEU A 222 -7.72 3.62 1.81
C LEU A 222 -6.40 4.19 1.24
N ALA A 223 -6.48 5.30 0.53
CA ALA A 223 -5.32 5.96 -0.06
C ALA A 223 -4.22 6.19 0.98
N SER A 224 -2.96 5.96 0.60
CA SER A 224 -1.74 6.11 1.42
C SER A 224 -1.61 5.19 2.64
N ASN A 225 -2.64 4.45 3.02
CA ASN A 225 -2.65 3.63 4.25
C ASN A 225 -1.66 2.44 4.20
N SER A 226 -1.23 2.03 3.00
CA SER A 226 -0.24 0.96 2.84
C SER A 226 1.13 1.26 3.45
N LEU A 227 1.56 2.54 3.46
CA LEU A 227 2.83 2.90 4.09
C LEU A 227 2.78 2.72 5.61
N LEU A 228 1.68 3.13 6.25
CA LEU A 228 1.47 2.94 7.69
C LEU A 228 1.39 1.46 8.04
N GLU A 229 0.64 0.68 7.27
CA GLU A 229 0.54 -0.75 7.42
C GLU A 229 1.92 -1.41 7.36
N SER A 230 2.70 -1.14 6.30
CA SER A 230 4.02 -1.73 6.10
C SER A 230 4.96 -1.41 7.28
N LEU A 231 4.99 -0.16 7.75
CA LEU A 231 5.83 0.24 8.88
C LEU A 231 5.43 -0.44 10.20
N VAL A 232 4.13 -0.42 10.52
CA VAL A 232 3.62 -1.00 11.77
C VAL A 232 3.83 -2.51 11.81
N PHE A 233 3.50 -3.21 10.74
CA PHE A 233 3.59 -4.67 10.71
C PHE A 233 5.04 -5.16 10.57
N ALA A 234 5.91 -4.45 9.85
CA ALA A 234 7.34 -4.76 9.85
C ALA A 234 7.97 -4.59 11.23
N GLN A 235 7.60 -3.55 11.98
CA GLN A 235 8.05 -3.35 13.36
C GLN A 235 7.58 -4.47 14.29
N ARG A 236 6.31 -4.87 14.20
CA ARG A 236 5.75 -5.99 14.97
C ARG A 236 6.46 -7.31 14.64
N ALA A 237 6.76 -7.56 13.36
CA ALA A 237 7.55 -8.70 12.93
C ALA A 237 8.93 -8.69 13.59
N ALA A 238 9.63 -7.56 13.53
CA ALA A 238 10.97 -7.43 14.10
C ALA A 238 10.98 -7.73 15.61
N TRP A 239 10.03 -7.20 16.36
CA TRP A 239 9.91 -7.48 17.80
C TRP A 239 9.63 -8.94 18.11
N ASP A 240 8.72 -9.57 17.39
CA ASP A 240 8.42 -10.98 17.58
C ASP A 240 9.60 -11.88 17.21
N MET A 241 10.33 -11.53 16.12
CA MET A 241 11.55 -12.21 15.70
C MET A 241 12.64 -12.10 16.77
N CYS A 242 12.91 -10.90 17.31
CA CYS A 242 13.88 -10.68 18.39
C CYS A 242 13.52 -11.54 19.62
N ARG A 243 12.27 -11.50 20.05
CA ARG A 243 11.78 -12.30 21.17
C ARG A 243 12.00 -13.80 20.97
N LYS A 244 11.73 -14.32 19.77
CA LYS A 244 11.92 -15.74 19.42
C LYS A 244 13.39 -16.14 19.29
N LEU A 245 14.25 -15.19 18.97
CA LEU A 245 15.71 -15.40 18.91
C LEU A 245 16.39 -15.21 20.29
N GLY A 246 15.67 -14.75 21.32
CA GLY A 246 16.23 -14.46 22.61
C GLY A 246 17.19 -13.26 22.61
N VAL A 247 17.06 -12.34 21.63
CA VAL A 247 17.81 -11.09 21.56
C VAL A 247 16.95 -9.94 22.08
N GLU A 248 17.61 -9.00 22.75
CA GLU A 248 16.93 -7.79 23.21
C GLU A 248 16.45 -6.99 22.01
N ALA A 249 15.16 -6.76 21.96
CA ALA A 249 14.60 -5.88 20.94
C ALA A 249 15.11 -4.45 21.19
N PRO A 250 15.50 -3.69 20.15
CA PRO A 250 15.80 -2.28 20.34
C PRO A 250 14.61 -1.65 21.08
N VAL A 251 14.90 -0.81 22.08
CA VAL A 251 13.87 -0.13 22.88
C VAL A 251 12.97 0.60 21.90
N ALA A 252 11.90 -0.08 21.52
CA ALA A 252 10.88 0.54 20.71
C ALA A 252 10.25 1.63 21.58
N GLN A 253 10.03 2.78 21.00
CA GLN A 253 8.99 3.64 21.52
C GLN A 253 7.76 2.75 21.67
N THR A 254 7.41 2.45 22.92
CA THR A 254 6.26 1.63 23.26
C THR A 254 5.04 2.38 22.74
N TYR A 255 4.59 2.00 21.54
CA TYR A 255 3.21 2.31 21.19
C TYR A 255 2.36 1.56 22.21
N PRO A 256 1.56 2.26 23.03
CA PRO A 256 0.71 1.61 23.99
C PRO A 256 -0.11 0.55 23.25
N GLU A 257 -0.17 -0.67 23.78
CA GLU A 257 -0.95 -1.78 23.20
C GLU A 257 -2.45 -1.44 23.12
N GLN A 258 -2.84 -0.34 23.75
CA GLN A 258 -4.16 0.28 23.63
C GLN A 258 -3.97 1.79 23.40
N PRO A 259 -4.79 2.42 22.54
CA PRO A 259 -4.88 3.87 22.52
C PRO A 259 -5.20 4.34 23.93
N CYS A 260 -4.37 5.24 24.47
CA CYS A 260 -4.52 5.67 25.87
C CYS A 260 -5.92 6.25 26.13
N GLY A 261 -6.62 5.66 27.07
CA GLY A 261 -7.79 6.10 27.83
C GLY A 261 -8.86 6.89 27.10
N ALA A 262 -8.83 8.20 27.19
CA ALA A 262 -9.86 9.11 26.64
C ALA A 262 -9.95 9.09 25.09
N ASP A 263 -8.82 8.92 24.43
CA ASP A 263 -8.77 8.93 22.94
C ASP A 263 -9.29 7.63 22.33
N ALA A 264 -9.13 6.49 23.01
CA ALA A 264 -9.70 5.22 22.56
C ALA A 264 -11.22 5.19 22.63
N GLN A 265 -11.80 5.82 23.66
CA GLN A 265 -13.24 5.96 23.76
C GLN A 265 -13.79 6.98 22.76
N ALA A 266 -13.08 8.08 22.53
CA ALA A 266 -13.41 9.05 21.50
C ALA A 266 -13.35 8.41 20.10
N TYR A 267 -12.30 7.65 19.80
CA TYR A 267 -12.17 6.92 18.54
C TYR A 267 -13.27 5.87 18.35
N LYS A 268 -13.57 5.06 19.38
CA LYS A 268 -14.67 4.09 19.33
C LYS A 268 -16.05 4.77 19.13
N ARG A 269 -16.28 5.93 19.76
CA ARG A 269 -17.51 6.71 19.54
C ARG A 269 -17.60 7.24 18.12
N LEU A 270 -16.49 7.75 17.55
CA LEU A 270 -16.43 8.23 16.16
C LEU A 270 -16.65 7.10 15.16
N CYS A 271 -16.09 5.92 15.38
CA CYS A 271 -16.33 4.75 14.55
C CYS A 271 -17.79 4.30 14.61
N ALA A 272 -18.35 4.18 15.83
CA ALA A 272 -19.77 3.83 16.03
C ALA A 272 -20.74 4.87 15.44
N GLU A 273 -20.38 6.16 15.50
CA GLU A 273 -21.16 7.23 14.90
C GLU A 273 -21.08 7.21 13.36
N ALA A 274 -19.91 6.91 12.81
CA ALA A 274 -19.71 6.72 11.36
C ALA A 274 -20.51 5.51 10.85
N GLU A 275 -20.48 4.37 11.56
CA GLU A 275 -21.27 3.18 11.24
C GLU A 275 -22.77 3.46 11.31
N ARG A 276 -23.24 4.19 12.33
CA ARG A 276 -24.63 4.58 12.46
C ARG A 276 -25.08 5.49 11.32
N LYS A 277 -24.29 6.50 10.96
CA LYS A 277 -24.58 7.41 9.83
C LYS A 277 -24.64 6.68 8.50
N THR A 278 -23.75 5.70 8.30
CA THR A 278 -23.76 4.84 7.11
C THR A 278 -25.03 3.98 7.04
N HIS A 279 -25.50 3.47 8.18
CA HIS A 279 -26.74 2.71 8.26
C HIS A 279 -27.99 3.57 8.06
N GLU A 280 -28.03 4.78 8.64
CA GLU A 280 -29.12 5.73 8.47
C GLU A 280 -29.23 6.24 7.02
N SER A 281 -28.10 6.50 6.37
CA SER A 281 -28.01 6.89 4.95
C SER A 281 -28.47 5.76 4.01
N ALA A 282 -28.10 4.52 4.31
CA ALA A 282 -28.53 3.35 3.53
C ALA A 282 -30.04 3.08 3.65
N THR A 283 -30.68 3.44 4.77
CA THR A 283 -32.13 3.30 4.99
C THR A 283 -32.96 4.44 4.40
N GLN A 284 -32.35 5.59 4.13
CA GLN A 284 -33.06 6.78 3.60
C GLN A 284 -32.86 7.00 2.10
N GLY A 285 -32.09 6.13 1.42
CA GLY A 285 -31.91 6.21 -0.04
C GLY A 285 -31.10 7.42 -0.53
N GLU A 286 -30.36 8.10 0.37
CA GLU A 286 -29.47 9.19 -0.02
C GLU A 286 -28.09 8.68 -0.50
N PRO A 287 -27.45 9.34 -1.47
CA PRO A 287 -26.13 8.93 -1.95
C PRO A 287 -25.06 9.06 -0.84
N GLN A 288 -24.17 8.07 -0.76
CA GLN A 288 -23.14 7.85 0.29
C GLN A 288 -22.06 8.94 0.44
N THR A 289 -22.32 10.19 0.14
CA THR A 289 -21.35 11.30 0.25
C THR A 289 -20.98 11.64 1.69
N ALA A 290 -21.92 11.45 2.64
CA ALA A 290 -21.71 11.83 4.05
C ALA A 290 -20.70 10.93 4.81
N ALA A 291 -20.48 9.69 4.40
CA ALA A 291 -19.55 8.77 5.07
C ALA A 291 -18.07 9.09 4.75
N HIS A 292 -17.81 9.69 3.58
CA HIS A 292 -16.46 10.05 3.15
C HIS A 292 -15.93 11.28 3.90
N ASP A 293 -16.77 12.29 4.11
CA ASP A 293 -16.41 13.51 4.84
C ASP A 293 -16.15 13.23 6.33
N GLY A 294 -16.88 12.29 6.94
CA GLY A 294 -16.65 11.87 8.32
C GLY A 294 -15.30 11.18 8.55
N LEU A 295 -14.87 10.34 7.60
CA LEU A 295 -13.57 9.65 7.70
C LEU A 295 -12.38 10.59 7.43
N GLN A 296 -12.49 11.52 6.49
CA GLN A 296 -11.47 12.55 6.25
C GLN A 296 -11.31 13.51 7.44
N ALA A 297 -12.40 13.91 8.07
CA ALA A 297 -12.37 14.72 9.28
C ALA A 297 -11.71 13.98 10.46
N CYS A 298 -11.92 12.67 10.61
CA CYS A 298 -11.23 11.85 11.61
C CYS A 298 -9.72 11.78 11.38
N VAL A 299 -9.27 11.61 10.13
CA VAL A 299 -7.83 11.52 9.80
C VAL A 299 -7.14 12.88 9.98
N GLN A 300 -7.80 13.99 9.61
CA GLN A 300 -7.26 15.34 9.80
C GLN A 300 -7.19 15.74 11.27
N ASN A 301 -8.18 15.40 12.09
CA ASN A 301 -8.19 15.69 13.52
C ASN A 301 -7.17 14.84 14.29
N ALA A 302 -6.93 13.58 13.91
CA ALA A 302 -5.89 12.75 14.49
C ALA A 302 -4.47 13.30 14.18
N GLY A 303 -4.26 13.83 12.98
CA GLY A 303 -3.00 14.49 12.58
C GLY A 303 -2.75 15.80 13.31
N GLN A 304 -3.79 16.61 13.58
CA GLN A 304 -3.67 17.88 14.31
C GLN A 304 -3.51 17.69 15.82
N SER A 305 -4.05 16.64 16.40
CA SER A 305 -3.85 16.30 17.81
C SER A 305 -2.41 15.85 18.08
N ALA A 306 -1.80 15.10 17.16
CA ALA A 306 -0.39 14.69 17.27
C ALA A 306 0.60 15.87 17.16
N ALA A 307 0.25 16.93 16.41
CA ALA A 307 1.08 18.12 16.24
C ALA A 307 1.05 19.10 17.43
N ARG A 308 0.10 18.95 18.39
CA ARG A 308 -0.05 19.85 19.54
C ARG A 308 0.64 19.40 20.82
N THR A 309 1.32 18.26 20.84
CA THR A 309 2.01 17.70 22.01
C THR A 309 3.53 17.72 21.91
N GLU A 310 4.14 18.73 21.29
CA GLU A 310 5.59 18.96 21.45
C GLU A 310 5.88 19.75 22.75
N PRO A 311 6.69 19.22 23.68
CA PRO A 311 7.17 20.00 24.81
C PRO A 311 8.26 20.96 24.31
N ARG A 312 8.10 22.25 24.61
CA ARG A 312 9.13 23.26 24.43
C ARG A 312 10.34 22.97 25.34
N ASN A 313 11.52 23.02 24.73
CA ASN A 313 12.87 23.17 25.32
C ASN A 313 13.61 21.92 25.80
N ALA A 314 14.63 21.55 25.04
CA ALA A 314 16.01 21.42 25.56
C ALA A 314 17.01 21.25 24.40
N GLY A 315 18.14 21.92 24.52
CA GLY A 315 19.19 22.23 23.54
C GLY A 315 19.72 21.07 22.69
N ARG A 316 20.11 21.45 21.48
CA ARG A 316 20.92 20.63 20.58
C ARG A 316 22.33 20.43 21.15
N PRO A 317 22.92 19.25 20.98
CA PRO A 317 24.32 19.12 20.64
C PRO A 317 24.51 18.67 19.19
N ASP A 318 25.51 19.25 18.56
CA ASP A 318 26.00 18.97 17.22
C ASP A 318 26.32 17.49 17.04
N SER A 319 25.79 16.88 15.95
CA SER A 319 26.20 15.57 15.46
C SER A 319 26.68 15.66 14.03
N GLN A 320 27.89 16.16 13.83
CA GLN A 320 28.78 15.71 12.77
C GLN A 320 29.69 14.65 13.41
N THR A 321 29.53 13.40 13.03
CA THR A 321 30.49 12.28 13.09
C THR A 321 29.75 10.97 13.39
N ALA A 322 29.26 10.28 12.41
CA ALA A 322 29.07 8.82 12.41
C ALA A 322 28.46 8.34 11.08
N ALA A 323 29.18 8.53 10.00
CA ALA A 323 28.90 7.85 8.73
C ALA A 323 30.22 7.48 8.07
N GLN A 324 30.98 6.61 8.70
CA GLN A 324 32.12 5.90 8.11
C GLN A 324 32.60 4.88 9.13
N THR A 325 32.15 3.64 8.99
CA THR A 325 32.92 2.43 9.33
C THR A 325 31.98 1.23 9.29
N CYS A 326 31.82 0.62 8.14
CA CYS A 326 31.47 -0.79 8.01
C CYS A 326 31.73 -1.29 6.58
N VAL A 327 32.98 -1.16 6.14
CA VAL A 327 33.56 -2.00 5.08
C VAL A 327 35.06 -2.08 5.39
N GLN A 328 35.51 -3.22 5.84
CA GLN A 328 36.82 -3.83 5.86
C GLN A 328 36.96 -4.70 7.11
N ASN A 329 37.01 -6.03 7.04
CA ASN A 329 38.20 -6.73 6.70
C ASN A 329 37.99 -8.25 6.54
N PRO A 330 38.80 -8.91 5.70
CA PRO A 330 38.89 -10.35 5.60
C PRO A 330 40.09 -10.86 6.40
N SER A 331 39.95 -11.98 7.00
CA SER A 331 40.93 -13.04 7.17
C SER A 331 40.32 -14.20 7.93
#